data_49135d2f9ce2cdcbcc8138239d204de8
#
_entry.id   49135d2f9ce2cdcbcc8138239d204de8
#
_cell.length_a   1.000
_cell.length_b   1.000
_cell.length_c   1.000
_cell.angle_alpha   90.00
_cell.angle_beta   90.00
_cell.angle_gamma   90.00
#
_symmetry.space_group_name_H-M   'P 1'
#
loop_
_entity.id
_entity.type
_entity.pdbx_description
1 polymer ?
#
loop_
_entity_poly.entity_id
_entity_poly.type
_entity_poly.pdbx_seq_one_letter_code
_entity_poly.pdbx_strand_id
1 'polypeptide(L)'
;METTDVIARACVAEGVSHAFALLGDGNMHLAAALEREGCQFTHVRHEHCAVSMAMAYSRTAHTIGFATVTCGPGLSQVMTALIAAVRAQIPLVIIAGESPLGLAWYNQALDQAPLVTACGASYIQVHTQHQLFPKLNEAFAEAREKSRPVVVGIPFDLQESAWTLDTTYQPTVAWPTVDKRVIPSRASLDAAVAVINASERIILIGGRGAVVSGAKQACMDLANTVDALVATTLPARGLFHDDPYNLNV
;
A
#
# COMPACT_ATOMS: atom_id res chain seq x y z
N MET A 1 11.82 -27.31 0.43
CA MET A 1 11.23 -26.00 0.68
C MET A 1 10.40 -25.66 -0.56
N GLU A 2 9.16 -25.24 -0.36
CA GLU A 2 8.27 -24.83 -1.44
C GLU A 2 8.49 -23.36 -1.82
N THR A 3 8.06 -22.98 -3.01
CA THR A 3 8.12 -21.57 -3.45
C THR A 3 7.29 -20.66 -2.54
N THR A 4 6.18 -21.15 -1.97
CA THR A 4 5.38 -20.44 -0.95
C THR A 4 6.19 -20.03 0.28
N ASP A 5 7.08 -20.91 0.77
CA ASP A 5 7.95 -20.59 1.91
C ASP A 5 8.91 -19.44 1.57
N VAL A 6 9.42 -19.44 0.34
CA VAL A 6 10.32 -18.39 -0.15
C VAL A 6 9.59 -17.05 -0.30
N ILE A 7 8.35 -17.06 -0.83
CA ILE A 7 7.50 -15.86 -0.92
C ILE A 7 7.23 -15.30 0.48
N ALA A 8 6.85 -16.16 1.42
CA ALA A 8 6.54 -15.75 2.79
C ALA A 8 7.76 -15.10 3.47
N ARG A 9 8.94 -15.70 3.37
CA ARG A 9 10.20 -15.13 3.88
C ARG A 9 10.53 -13.79 3.25
N ALA A 10 10.34 -13.65 1.94
CA ALA A 10 10.55 -12.38 1.25
C ALA A 10 9.59 -11.30 1.78
N CYS A 11 8.31 -11.61 1.95
CA CYS A 11 7.33 -10.69 2.50
C CYS A 11 7.68 -10.25 3.94
N VAL A 12 8.06 -11.20 4.81
CA VAL A 12 8.47 -10.90 6.19
C VAL A 12 9.74 -10.05 6.20
N ALA A 13 10.70 -10.33 5.33
CA ALA A 13 11.91 -9.52 5.18
C ALA A 13 11.61 -8.08 4.72
N GLU A 14 10.52 -7.86 3.97
CA GLU A 14 10.00 -6.54 3.61
C GLU A 14 9.27 -5.81 4.74
N GLY A 15 9.13 -6.44 5.91
CA GLY A 15 8.47 -5.89 7.09
C GLY A 15 6.99 -6.24 7.20
N VAL A 16 6.50 -7.21 6.43
CA VAL A 16 5.12 -7.70 6.57
C VAL A 16 4.98 -8.48 7.88
N SER A 17 4.33 -7.88 8.87
CA SER A 17 4.05 -8.49 10.17
C SER A 17 2.59 -8.93 10.33
N HIS A 18 1.69 -8.37 9.51
CA HIS A 18 0.25 -8.66 9.52
C HIS A 18 -0.26 -8.87 8.10
N ALA A 19 -1.01 -9.94 7.89
CA ALA A 19 -1.68 -10.27 6.65
C ALA A 19 -3.19 -10.41 6.84
N PHE A 20 -3.94 -9.99 5.85
CA PHE A 20 -5.41 -10.05 5.84
C PHE A 20 -5.86 -10.88 4.63
N ALA A 21 -6.73 -11.89 4.83
CA ALA A 21 -7.19 -12.72 3.72
C ALA A 21 -8.53 -13.41 3.95
N LEU A 22 -9.20 -13.70 2.84
CA LEU A 22 -10.09 -14.84 2.68
C LEU A 22 -9.33 -15.93 1.93
N LEU A 23 -9.32 -17.14 2.48
CA LEU A 23 -8.56 -18.25 1.90
C LEU A 23 -9.32 -18.92 0.76
N GLY A 24 -8.58 -19.36 -0.23
CA GLY A 24 -9.00 -20.19 -1.34
C GLY A 24 -7.80 -20.90 -1.94
N ASP A 25 -8.00 -21.70 -2.99
CA ASP A 25 -6.95 -22.54 -3.59
C ASP A 25 -5.70 -21.74 -3.95
N GLY A 26 -5.86 -20.53 -4.47
CA GLY A 26 -4.75 -19.71 -4.96
C GLY A 26 -3.91 -19.00 -3.88
N ASN A 27 -4.26 -19.11 -2.59
CA ASN A 27 -3.52 -18.40 -1.54
C ASN A 27 -3.43 -19.13 -0.19
N MET A 28 -4.08 -20.27 0.01
CA MET A 28 -4.08 -20.94 1.32
C MET A 28 -2.70 -21.44 1.73
N HIS A 29 -1.89 -21.94 0.80
CA HIS A 29 -0.53 -22.41 1.08
C HIS A 29 0.39 -21.23 1.44
N LEU A 30 0.25 -20.09 0.76
CA LEU A 30 0.97 -18.86 1.09
C LEU A 30 0.58 -18.35 2.49
N ALA A 31 -0.71 -18.38 2.83
CA ALA A 31 -1.18 -17.97 4.14
C ALA A 31 -0.53 -18.81 5.25
N ALA A 32 -0.55 -20.14 5.09
CA ALA A 32 0.09 -21.06 6.05
C ALA A 32 1.62 -20.83 6.13
N ALA A 33 2.27 -20.50 5.02
CA ALA A 33 3.70 -20.19 5.02
C ALA A 33 4.00 -18.86 5.76
N LEU A 34 3.18 -17.83 5.56
CA LEU A 34 3.30 -16.55 6.28
C LEU A 34 3.13 -16.72 7.79
N GLU A 35 2.18 -17.53 8.23
CA GLU A 35 1.99 -17.86 9.66
C GLU A 35 3.22 -18.59 10.23
N ARG A 36 3.81 -19.54 9.50
CA ARG A 36 5.05 -20.24 9.92
C ARG A 36 6.24 -19.28 10.08
N GLU A 37 6.31 -18.24 9.25
CA GLU A 37 7.34 -17.19 9.34
C GLU A 37 7.00 -16.09 10.37
N GLY A 38 5.95 -16.27 11.19
CA GLY A 38 5.59 -15.40 12.30
C GLY A 38 4.71 -14.20 11.93
N CYS A 39 4.18 -14.14 10.70
CA CYS A 39 3.22 -13.12 10.31
C CYS A 39 1.88 -13.37 11.03
N GLN A 40 1.32 -12.33 11.66
CA GLN A 40 -0.02 -12.41 12.25
C GLN A 40 -1.07 -12.41 11.14
N PHE A 41 -2.03 -13.32 11.23
CA PHE A 41 -3.02 -13.50 10.18
C PHE A 41 -4.42 -13.11 10.68
N THR A 42 -5.13 -12.28 9.92
CA THR A 42 -6.52 -11.96 10.17
C THR A 42 -7.39 -12.51 9.05
N HIS A 43 -8.14 -13.56 9.36
CA HIS A 43 -9.12 -14.14 8.44
C HIS A 43 -10.34 -13.24 8.34
N VAL A 44 -10.78 -12.99 7.10
CA VAL A 44 -11.98 -12.19 6.82
C VAL A 44 -13.05 -13.06 6.16
N ARG A 45 -14.25 -12.52 6.01
CA ARG A 45 -15.37 -13.20 5.35
C ARG A 45 -15.68 -12.66 3.96
N HIS A 46 -14.87 -11.70 3.49
CA HIS A 46 -14.98 -11.11 2.16
C HIS A 46 -13.64 -10.45 1.79
N GLU A 47 -13.17 -10.64 0.57
CA GLU A 47 -11.87 -10.15 0.11
C GLU A 47 -11.78 -8.61 0.14
N HIS A 48 -12.90 -7.93 -0.10
CA HIS A 48 -12.99 -6.48 0.10
C HIS A 48 -12.54 -6.07 1.51
N CYS A 49 -12.95 -6.83 2.54
CA CYS A 49 -12.56 -6.55 3.91
C CYS A 49 -11.06 -6.75 4.12
N ALA A 50 -10.44 -7.76 3.48
CA ALA A 50 -8.99 -7.97 3.58
C ALA A 50 -8.22 -6.73 3.12
N VAL A 51 -8.54 -6.20 1.94
CA VAL A 51 -7.87 -5.00 1.41
C VAL A 51 -8.21 -3.76 2.24
N SER A 52 -9.46 -3.59 2.69
CA SER A 52 -9.86 -2.46 3.54
C SER A 52 -9.14 -2.47 4.90
N MET A 53 -8.97 -3.64 5.51
CA MET A 53 -8.22 -3.78 6.77
C MET A 53 -6.72 -3.55 6.56
N ALA A 54 -6.13 -4.05 5.45
CA ALA A 54 -4.75 -3.76 5.07
C ALA A 54 -4.53 -2.25 4.87
N MET A 55 -5.49 -1.53 4.24
CA MET A 55 -5.48 -0.07 4.13
C MET A 55 -5.44 0.62 5.49
N ALA A 56 -6.34 0.23 6.39
CA ALA A 56 -6.43 0.82 7.73
C ALA A 56 -5.14 0.57 8.51
N TYR A 57 -4.63 -0.66 8.47
CA TYR A 57 -3.38 -1.05 9.10
C TYR A 57 -2.19 -0.24 8.57
N SER A 58 -2.06 -0.12 7.24
CA SER A 58 -1.01 0.68 6.61
C SER A 58 -0.99 2.12 7.11
N ARG A 59 -2.17 2.74 7.24
CA ARG A 59 -2.28 4.14 7.72
C ARG A 59 -1.93 4.32 9.18
N THR A 60 -2.30 3.37 10.04
CA THR A 60 -2.11 3.48 11.49
C THR A 60 -0.73 3.01 11.93
N ALA A 61 -0.19 1.99 11.29
CA ALA A 61 1.13 1.45 11.60
C ALA A 61 2.27 2.11 10.79
N HIS A 62 1.95 3.00 9.84
CA HIS A 62 2.92 3.67 8.95
C HIS A 62 3.84 2.69 8.19
N THR A 63 3.27 1.58 7.72
CA THR A 63 3.96 0.52 7.01
C THR A 63 3.22 0.15 5.73
N ILE A 64 3.79 -0.74 4.90
CA ILE A 64 3.04 -1.33 3.79
C ILE A 64 1.94 -2.24 4.36
N GLY A 65 0.69 -2.03 3.92
CA GLY A 65 -0.39 -2.97 4.19
C GLY A 65 -0.29 -4.19 3.29
N PHE A 66 -0.61 -5.36 3.82
CA PHE A 66 -0.51 -6.60 3.07
C PHE A 66 -1.81 -7.40 3.11
N ALA A 67 -2.24 -7.84 1.94
CA ALA A 67 -3.37 -8.75 1.81
C ALA A 67 -3.06 -9.86 0.81
N THR A 68 -3.75 -10.99 0.92
CA THR A 68 -3.72 -12.02 -0.12
C THR A 68 -5.13 -12.50 -0.43
N VAL A 69 -5.38 -12.78 -1.69
CA VAL A 69 -6.67 -13.24 -2.21
C VAL A 69 -6.46 -14.40 -3.19
N THR A 70 -7.46 -15.25 -3.31
CA THR A 70 -7.44 -16.31 -4.32
C THR A 70 -7.58 -15.73 -5.72
N CYS A 71 -7.37 -16.56 -6.73
CA CYS A 71 -7.46 -16.19 -8.13
C CYS A 71 -8.89 -15.81 -8.58
N GLY A 72 -8.98 -15.13 -9.70
CA GLY A 72 -10.21 -14.83 -10.42
C GLY A 72 -11.28 -14.13 -9.59
N PRO A 73 -12.33 -14.86 -9.19
CA PRO A 73 -13.44 -14.28 -8.42
C PRO A 73 -12.98 -13.65 -7.10
N GLY A 74 -11.97 -14.21 -6.41
CA GLY A 74 -11.43 -13.60 -5.19
C GLY A 74 -10.83 -12.21 -5.45
N LEU A 75 -10.02 -12.07 -6.49
CA LEU A 75 -9.48 -10.76 -6.85
C LEU A 75 -10.58 -9.79 -7.30
N SER A 76 -11.58 -10.24 -8.06
CA SER A 76 -12.65 -9.34 -8.54
C SER A 76 -13.43 -8.67 -7.39
N GLN A 77 -13.51 -9.31 -6.23
CA GLN A 77 -14.19 -8.77 -5.04
C GLN A 77 -13.46 -7.60 -4.36
N VAL A 78 -12.19 -7.36 -4.68
CA VAL A 78 -11.43 -6.28 -4.03
C VAL A 78 -11.50 -4.94 -4.77
N MET A 79 -12.11 -4.86 -5.93
CA MET A 79 -12.06 -3.70 -6.83
C MET A 79 -12.45 -2.39 -6.13
N THR A 80 -13.52 -2.38 -5.36
CA THR A 80 -13.98 -1.18 -4.64
C THR A 80 -12.93 -0.70 -3.62
N ALA A 81 -12.38 -1.61 -2.82
CA ALA A 81 -11.33 -1.28 -1.85
C ALA A 81 -10.03 -0.86 -2.55
N LEU A 82 -9.70 -1.49 -3.68
CA LEU A 82 -8.52 -1.15 -4.47
C LEU A 82 -8.60 0.27 -5.04
N ILE A 83 -9.74 0.67 -5.60
CA ILE A 83 -9.99 2.04 -6.06
C ILE A 83 -9.85 3.03 -4.89
N ALA A 84 -10.41 2.71 -3.73
CA ALA A 84 -10.29 3.54 -2.54
C ALA A 84 -8.83 3.69 -2.10
N ALA A 85 -8.05 2.60 -2.10
CA ALA A 85 -6.63 2.62 -1.76
C ALA A 85 -5.80 3.47 -2.74
N VAL A 86 -6.07 3.35 -4.04
CA VAL A 86 -5.43 4.19 -5.07
C VAL A 86 -5.72 5.67 -4.82
N ARG A 87 -6.99 6.03 -4.62
CA ARG A 87 -7.41 7.42 -4.37
C ARG A 87 -6.85 7.98 -3.08
N ALA A 88 -6.78 7.14 -2.05
CA ALA A 88 -6.20 7.52 -0.76
C ALA A 88 -4.66 7.47 -0.76
N GLN A 89 -4.02 7.04 -1.84
CA GLN A 89 -2.56 6.87 -1.95
C GLN A 89 -1.99 6.04 -0.79
N ILE A 90 -2.53 4.86 -0.57
CA ILE A 90 -2.09 3.95 0.49
C ILE A 90 -1.10 2.93 -0.08
N PRO A 91 0.09 2.77 0.50
CA PRO A 91 1.02 1.74 0.10
C PRO A 91 0.50 0.36 0.50
N LEU A 92 0.17 -0.47 -0.48
CA LEU A 92 -0.30 -1.84 -0.29
C LEU A 92 0.42 -2.78 -1.24
N VAL A 93 0.70 -3.99 -0.77
CA VAL A 93 1.03 -5.13 -1.63
C VAL A 93 -0.05 -6.19 -1.44
N ILE A 94 -0.64 -6.63 -2.54
CA ILE A 94 -1.67 -7.66 -2.55
C ILE A 94 -1.15 -8.82 -3.40
N ILE A 95 -0.94 -9.99 -2.80
CA ILE A 95 -0.63 -11.19 -3.57
C ILE A 95 -1.94 -11.87 -3.94
N ALA A 96 -2.19 -11.96 -5.24
CA ALA A 96 -3.33 -12.68 -5.79
C ALA A 96 -2.86 -13.99 -6.41
N GLY A 97 -3.55 -15.08 -6.12
CA GLY A 97 -3.37 -16.29 -6.90
C GLY A 97 -3.71 -16.06 -8.37
N GLU A 98 -3.08 -16.79 -9.26
CA GLU A 98 -3.48 -16.91 -10.66
C GLU A 98 -3.76 -18.36 -11.03
N SER A 99 -4.46 -18.53 -12.13
CA SER A 99 -4.71 -19.85 -12.72
C SER A 99 -3.40 -20.60 -12.96
N PRO A 100 -3.37 -21.93 -12.81
CA PRO A 100 -2.17 -22.72 -13.07
C PRO A 100 -1.67 -22.54 -14.49
N LEU A 101 -0.36 -22.45 -14.65
CA LEU A 101 0.29 -22.32 -15.97
C LEU A 101 0.10 -23.56 -16.84
N GLY A 102 0.03 -24.74 -16.21
CA GLY A 102 -0.05 -26.02 -16.89
C GLY A 102 -1.45 -26.48 -17.31
N LEU A 103 -2.51 -25.76 -16.97
CA LEU A 103 -3.90 -26.15 -17.26
C LEU A 103 -4.49 -25.33 -18.41
N ALA A 104 -5.04 -26.03 -19.40
CA ALA A 104 -5.75 -25.40 -20.52
C ALA A 104 -7.08 -24.76 -20.10
N TRP A 105 -7.67 -25.21 -18.99
CA TRP A 105 -8.92 -24.69 -18.43
C TRP A 105 -8.89 -24.77 -16.91
N TYR A 106 -9.36 -23.70 -16.27
CA TYR A 106 -9.54 -23.61 -14.83
C TYR A 106 -10.79 -22.79 -14.53
N ASN A 107 -11.63 -23.26 -13.60
CA ASN A 107 -12.94 -22.68 -13.32
C ASN A 107 -12.89 -21.24 -12.75
N GLN A 108 -11.78 -20.84 -12.16
CA GLN A 108 -11.55 -19.49 -11.65
C GLN A 108 -10.66 -18.64 -12.56
N ALA A 109 -10.38 -19.11 -13.78
CA ALA A 109 -9.54 -18.38 -14.73
C ALA A 109 -10.16 -17.02 -15.07
N LEU A 110 -9.37 -15.97 -14.92
CA LEU A 110 -9.74 -14.61 -15.25
C LEU A 110 -8.48 -13.83 -15.64
N ASP A 111 -8.57 -13.01 -16.69
CA ASP A 111 -7.53 -12.02 -16.95
C ASP A 111 -7.61 -10.91 -15.90
N GLN A 112 -6.72 -10.98 -14.91
CA GLN A 112 -6.75 -10.13 -13.72
C GLN A 112 -6.16 -8.74 -13.97
N ALA A 113 -5.19 -8.63 -14.89
CA ALA A 113 -4.47 -7.39 -15.14
C ALA A 113 -5.37 -6.22 -15.57
N PRO A 114 -6.33 -6.40 -16.51
CA PRO A 114 -7.24 -5.31 -16.90
C PRO A 114 -8.10 -4.79 -15.75
N LEU A 115 -8.55 -5.66 -14.84
CA LEU A 115 -9.36 -5.26 -13.68
C LEU A 115 -8.56 -4.36 -12.72
N VAL A 116 -7.34 -4.77 -12.40
CA VAL A 116 -6.46 -4.04 -11.47
C VAL A 116 -6.05 -2.70 -12.08
N THR A 117 -5.65 -2.69 -13.34
CA THR A 117 -5.22 -1.46 -14.03
C THR A 117 -6.36 -0.48 -14.24
N ALA A 118 -7.60 -0.95 -14.46
CA ALA A 118 -8.78 -0.11 -14.52
C ALA A 118 -9.06 0.61 -13.18
N CYS A 119 -8.69 -0.01 -12.04
CA CYS A 119 -8.74 0.64 -10.73
C CYS A 119 -7.63 1.70 -10.52
N GLY A 120 -6.64 1.76 -11.40
CA GLY A 120 -5.47 2.64 -11.30
C GLY A 120 -4.35 2.07 -10.42
N ALA A 121 -4.40 0.80 -10.05
CA ALA A 121 -3.32 0.08 -9.37
C ALA A 121 -2.37 -0.57 -10.38
N SER A 122 -1.16 -0.90 -9.93
CA SER A 122 -0.20 -1.66 -10.73
C SER A 122 -0.46 -3.16 -10.59
N TYR A 123 -0.32 -3.88 -11.70
CA TYR A 123 -0.38 -5.34 -11.73
C TYR A 123 0.97 -5.89 -12.20
N ILE A 124 1.55 -6.76 -11.39
CA ILE A 124 2.85 -7.40 -11.65
C ILE A 124 2.63 -8.90 -11.71
N GLN A 125 2.99 -9.51 -12.82
CA GLN A 125 2.78 -10.94 -13.04
C GLN A 125 4.09 -11.71 -12.90
N VAL A 126 4.04 -12.87 -12.21
CA VAL A 126 5.17 -13.76 -11.98
C VAL A 126 4.85 -15.11 -12.61
N HIS A 127 5.65 -15.56 -13.59
CA HIS A 127 5.43 -16.83 -14.27
C HIS A 127 6.53 -17.86 -14.00
N THR A 128 7.66 -17.46 -13.40
CA THR A 128 8.78 -18.36 -13.13
C THR A 128 9.44 -18.02 -11.81
N GLN A 129 10.11 -18.99 -11.19
CA GLN A 129 10.90 -18.77 -9.97
C GLN A 129 11.98 -17.69 -10.17
N HIS A 130 12.60 -17.61 -11.35
CA HIS A 130 13.61 -16.57 -11.65
C HIS A 130 13.04 -15.14 -11.62
N GLN A 131 11.76 -14.97 -11.90
CA GLN A 131 11.10 -13.68 -11.86
C GLN A 131 10.66 -13.27 -10.44
N LEU A 132 10.55 -14.23 -9.52
CA LEU A 132 9.91 -14.01 -8.22
C LEU A 132 10.55 -12.86 -7.43
N PHE A 133 11.84 -12.93 -7.16
CA PHE A 133 12.53 -11.91 -6.37
C PHE A 133 12.57 -10.54 -7.04
N PRO A 134 12.93 -10.42 -8.33
CA PRO A 134 12.86 -9.14 -9.02
C PRO A 134 11.46 -8.52 -9.00
N LYS A 135 10.40 -9.32 -9.17
CA LYS A 135 9.02 -8.84 -9.20
C LYS A 135 8.46 -8.49 -7.82
N LEU A 136 8.84 -9.21 -6.78
CA LEU A 136 8.54 -8.83 -5.40
C LEU A 136 9.23 -7.51 -5.03
N ASN A 137 10.52 -7.36 -5.37
CA ASN A 137 11.24 -6.11 -5.16
C ASN A 137 10.57 -4.94 -5.90
N GLU A 138 10.19 -5.13 -7.17
CA GLU A 138 9.44 -4.14 -7.95
C GLU A 138 8.15 -3.73 -7.23
N ALA A 139 7.38 -4.71 -6.73
CA ALA A 139 6.11 -4.47 -6.06
C ALA A 139 6.27 -3.68 -4.75
N PHE A 140 7.19 -4.11 -3.88
CA PHE A 140 7.39 -3.46 -2.59
C PHE A 140 8.03 -2.08 -2.74
N ALA A 141 9.00 -1.93 -3.63
CA ALA A 141 9.61 -0.63 -3.93
C ALA A 141 8.57 0.34 -4.51
N GLU A 142 7.79 -0.09 -5.50
CA GLU A 142 6.74 0.75 -6.09
C GLU A 142 5.69 1.17 -5.06
N ALA A 143 5.22 0.24 -4.23
CA ALA A 143 4.23 0.56 -3.19
C ALA A 143 4.75 1.62 -2.22
N ARG A 144 6.02 1.52 -1.77
CA ARG A 144 6.64 2.52 -0.89
C ARG A 144 6.85 3.85 -1.58
N GLU A 145 7.46 3.83 -2.75
CA GLU A 145 7.90 5.04 -3.42
C GLU A 145 6.76 5.89 -3.96
N LYS A 146 5.74 5.23 -4.50
CA LYS A 146 4.59 5.90 -5.11
C LYS A 146 3.39 6.02 -4.17
N SER A 147 3.47 5.42 -2.96
CA SER A 147 2.36 5.37 -2.00
C SER A 147 1.07 4.90 -2.67
N ARG A 148 1.10 3.74 -3.32
CA ARG A 148 -0.05 3.19 -4.05
C ARG A 148 -0.12 1.67 -3.96
N PRO A 149 -1.29 1.07 -4.16
CA PRO A 149 -1.43 -0.38 -4.16
C PRO A 149 -0.79 -1.00 -5.41
N VAL A 150 -0.14 -2.14 -5.19
CA VAL A 150 0.40 -3.03 -6.21
C VAL A 150 -0.17 -4.43 -5.99
N VAL A 151 -0.68 -5.04 -7.04
CA VAL A 151 -1.15 -6.43 -7.03
C VAL A 151 -0.11 -7.29 -7.73
N VAL A 152 0.32 -8.37 -7.08
CA VAL A 152 1.25 -9.36 -7.63
C VAL A 152 0.47 -10.63 -7.91
N GLY A 153 0.33 -10.99 -9.18
CA GLY A 153 -0.29 -12.23 -9.64
C GLY A 153 0.73 -13.36 -9.68
N ILE A 154 0.46 -14.45 -8.95
CA ILE A 154 1.35 -15.62 -8.90
C ILE A 154 0.51 -16.89 -9.11
N PRO A 155 0.73 -17.66 -10.20
CA PRO A 155 0.07 -18.92 -10.43
C PRO A 155 0.25 -19.89 -9.25
N PHE A 156 -0.81 -20.55 -8.82
CA PHE A 156 -0.73 -21.35 -7.60
C PHE A 156 0.08 -22.64 -7.79
N ASP A 157 0.14 -23.21 -8.98
CA ASP A 157 1.05 -24.33 -9.30
C ASP A 157 2.53 -23.91 -9.18
N LEU A 158 2.87 -22.66 -9.53
CA LEU A 158 4.19 -22.12 -9.28
C LEU A 158 4.44 -21.93 -7.77
N GLN A 159 3.45 -21.46 -7.02
CA GLN A 159 3.55 -21.29 -5.56
C GLN A 159 3.85 -22.62 -4.86
N GLU A 160 3.20 -23.71 -5.29
CA GLU A 160 3.33 -25.05 -4.69
C GLU A 160 4.57 -25.82 -5.21
N SER A 161 5.24 -25.31 -6.23
CA SER A 161 6.43 -25.97 -6.80
C SER A 161 7.60 -25.97 -5.81
N ALA A 162 8.45 -27.01 -5.90
CA ALA A 162 9.69 -27.06 -5.14
C ALA A 162 10.61 -25.90 -5.56
N TRP A 163 11.18 -25.17 -4.61
CA TRP A 163 12.17 -24.14 -4.89
C TRP A 163 13.49 -24.75 -5.35
N THR A 164 13.97 -24.35 -6.51
CA THR A 164 15.15 -24.94 -7.15
C THR A 164 16.34 -23.99 -7.32
N LEU A 165 16.16 -22.70 -6.99
CA LEU A 165 17.20 -21.69 -7.18
C LEU A 165 18.05 -21.51 -5.92
N ASP A 166 19.34 -21.32 -6.12
CA ASP A 166 20.30 -20.94 -5.05
C ASP A 166 20.45 -19.42 -5.02
N THR A 167 19.38 -18.73 -4.63
CA THR A 167 19.34 -17.25 -4.55
C THR A 167 18.71 -16.80 -3.25
N THR A 168 19.20 -15.68 -2.71
CA THR A 168 18.69 -15.08 -1.48
C THR A 168 17.99 -13.77 -1.79
N TYR A 169 16.79 -13.56 -1.21
CA TYR A 169 16.04 -12.32 -1.35
C TYR A 169 16.77 -11.17 -0.66
N GLN A 170 16.85 -10.03 -1.35
CA GLN A 170 17.42 -8.79 -0.82
C GLN A 170 16.27 -7.79 -0.64
N PRO A 171 15.83 -7.53 0.60
CA PRO A 171 14.64 -6.72 0.84
C PRO A 171 14.86 -5.25 0.48
N THR A 172 13.83 -4.63 -0.10
CA THR A 172 13.87 -3.23 -0.54
C THR A 172 13.89 -2.24 0.62
N VAL A 173 13.52 -2.65 1.82
CA VAL A 173 13.67 -1.82 3.04
C VAL A 173 15.12 -1.48 3.35
N ALA A 174 16.08 -2.29 2.88
CA ALA A 174 17.51 -2.05 3.03
C ALA A 174 18.09 -1.15 1.92
N TRP A 175 17.30 -0.79 0.91
CA TRP A 175 17.79 0.05 -0.18
C TRP A 175 17.99 1.50 0.29
N PRO A 176 18.97 2.22 -0.26
CA PRO A 176 19.15 3.62 0.06
C PRO A 176 17.89 4.43 -0.24
N THR A 177 17.36 5.13 0.75
CA THR A 177 16.25 6.05 0.54
C THR A 177 16.79 7.36 0.00
N VAL A 178 16.32 7.77 -1.16
CA VAL A 178 16.56 9.13 -1.66
C VAL A 178 15.57 10.06 -0.97
N ASP A 179 16.08 11.09 -0.30
CA ASP A 179 15.23 12.16 0.23
C ASP A 179 14.57 12.90 -0.93
N LYS A 180 13.29 12.62 -1.14
CA LYS A 180 12.48 13.21 -2.23
C LYS A 180 11.77 14.50 -1.81
N ARG A 181 12.13 15.10 -0.65
CA ARG A 181 11.53 16.36 -0.23
C ARG A 181 11.82 17.45 -1.24
N VAL A 182 10.78 18.00 -1.84
CA VAL A 182 10.87 19.12 -2.77
C VAL A 182 10.85 20.42 -1.96
N ILE A 183 11.93 21.17 -2.06
CA ILE A 183 12.03 22.50 -1.46
C ILE A 183 11.51 23.50 -2.50
N PRO A 184 10.56 24.40 -2.16
CA PRO A 184 10.07 25.41 -3.08
C PRO A 184 11.20 26.38 -3.48
N SER A 185 11.14 26.90 -4.70
CA SER A 185 12.05 27.96 -5.12
C SER A 185 11.80 29.23 -4.30
N ARG A 186 12.83 30.09 -4.17
CA ARG A 186 12.68 31.37 -3.50
C ARG A 186 11.55 32.22 -4.09
N ALA A 187 11.43 32.25 -5.41
CA ALA A 187 10.39 33.00 -6.09
C ALA A 187 8.97 32.46 -5.77
N SER A 188 8.82 31.13 -5.69
CA SER A 188 7.54 30.51 -5.29
C SER A 188 7.17 30.83 -3.85
N LEU A 189 8.16 30.84 -2.95
CA LEU A 189 7.96 31.19 -1.55
C LEU A 189 7.56 32.67 -1.42
N ASP A 190 8.27 33.59 -2.09
CA ASP A 190 7.96 35.02 -2.06
C ASP A 190 6.57 35.33 -2.62
N ALA A 191 6.14 34.61 -3.67
CA ALA A 191 4.78 34.72 -4.21
C ALA A 191 3.72 34.25 -3.20
N ALA A 192 3.95 33.14 -2.50
CA ALA A 192 3.04 32.65 -1.46
C ALA A 192 2.94 33.65 -0.28
N VAL A 193 4.07 34.19 0.18
CA VAL A 193 4.12 35.21 1.23
C VAL A 193 3.36 36.47 0.81
N ALA A 194 3.51 36.92 -0.44
CA ALA A 194 2.78 38.08 -0.96
C ALA A 194 1.26 37.87 -0.92
N VAL A 195 0.76 36.69 -1.28
CA VAL A 195 -0.67 36.34 -1.21
C VAL A 195 -1.16 36.36 0.25
N ILE A 196 -0.41 35.76 1.15
CA ILE A 196 -0.75 35.72 2.58
C ILE A 196 -0.83 37.14 3.13
N ASN A 197 0.18 37.98 2.88
CA ASN A 197 0.23 39.36 3.40
C ASN A 197 -0.86 40.28 2.82
N ALA A 198 -1.37 39.96 1.63
CA ALA A 198 -2.47 40.69 1.01
C ALA A 198 -3.86 40.24 1.47
N SER A 199 -3.94 39.18 2.28
CA SER A 199 -5.21 38.56 2.71
C SER A 199 -5.59 39.03 4.11
N GLU A 200 -6.88 39.42 4.28
CA GLU A 200 -7.40 39.88 5.58
C GLU A 200 -7.99 38.74 6.45
N ARG A 201 -8.43 37.68 5.81
CA ARG A 201 -9.05 36.52 6.47
C ARG A 201 -8.47 35.24 5.92
N ILE A 202 -7.67 34.56 6.71
CA ILE A 202 -6.89 33.40 6.31
C ILE A 202 -7.45 32.15 6.99
N ILE A 203 -7.62 31.08 6.21
CA ILE A 203 -7.88 29.73 6.73
C ILE A 203 -6.74 28.84 6.24
N LEU A 204 -6.03 28.21 7.17
CA LEU A 204 -4.98 27.23 6.88
C LEU A 204 -5.59 25.83 6.92
N ILE A 205 -5.59 25.14 5.78
CA ILE A 205 -6.17 23.79 5.67
C ILE A 205 -5.04 22.75 5.64
N GLY A 206 -4.91 21.99 6.72
CA GLY A 206 -3.98 20.87 6.82
C GLY A 206 -4.54 19.63 6.13
N GLY A 207 -3.78 19.07 5.19
CA GLY A 207 -4.12 17.82 4.52
C GLY A 207 -3.26 16.64 4.97
N ARG A 208 -3.44 15.48 4.32
CA ARG A 208 -2.66 14.27 4.59
C ARG A 208 -1.14 14.54 4.51
N GLY A 209 -0.71 15.37 3.58
CA GLY A 209 0.71 15.74 3.45
C GLY A 209 1.27 16.34 4.74
N ALA A 210 0.53 17.22 5.40
CA ALA A 210 0.92 17.81 6.67
C ALA A 210 1.02 16.76 7.79
N VAL A 211 0.13 15.75 7.80
CA VAL A 211 0.21 14.64 8.76
C VAL A 211 1.45 13.79 8.53
N VAL A 212 1.66 13.35 7.29
CA VAL A 212 2.77 12.44 6.92
C VAL A 212 4.14 13.10 7.10
N SER A 213 4.24 14.40 6.84
CA SER A 213 5.50 15.16 7.02
C SER A 213 5.73 15.65 8.44
N GLY A 214 4.80 15.39 9.38
CA GLY A 214 4.90 15.89 10.76
C GLY A 214 4.81 17.41 10.87
N ALA A 215 4.13 18.09 9.92
CA ALA A 215 4.13 19.56 9.82
C ALA A 215 3.15 20.26 10.78
N LYS A 216 2.55 19.55 11.76
CA LYS A 216 1.58 20.15 12.71
C LYS A 216 2.10 21.46 13.30
N GLN A 217 3.31 21.44 13.89
CA GLN A 217 3.88 22.63 14.56
C GLN A 217 4.12 23.77 13.56
N ALA A 218 4.72 23.50 12.41
CA ALA A 218 4.96 24.52 11.38
C ALA A 218 3.65 25.15 10.86
N CYS A 219 2.59 24.37 10.73
CA CYS A 219 1.26 24.88 10.39
C CYS A 219 0.71 25.78 11.49
N MET A 220 0.87 25.39 12.76
CA MET A 220 0.41 26.20 13.89
C MET A 220 1.21 27.49 14.05
N ASP A 221 2.52 27.45 13.86
CA ASP A 221 3.39 28.64 13.91
C ASP A 221 2.99 29.65 12.82
N LEU A 222 2.70 29.17 11.62
CA LEU A 222 2.19 30.02 10.54
C LEU A 222 0.81 30.59 10.89
N ALA A 223 -0.12 29.75 11.34
CA ALA A 223 -1.46 30.19 11.70
C ALA A 223 -1.44 31.29 12.78
N ASN A 224 -0.63 31.11 13.82
CA ASN A 224 -0.45 32.11 14.89
C ASN A 224 0.21 33.41 14.37
N THR A 225 1.11 33.30 13.38
CA THR A 225 1.81 34.49 12.84
C THR A 225 0.87 35.38 12.01
N VAL A 226 -0.15 34.79 11.38
CA VAL A 226 -1.05 35.49 10.46
C VAL A 226 -2.51 35.53 10.95
N ASP A 227 -2.75 35.20 12.21
CA ASP A 227 -4.08 35.14 12.86
C ASP A 227 -5.09 34.30 12.04
N ALA A 228 -4.64 33.16 11.52
CA ALA A 228 -5.45 32.28 10.68
C ALA A 228 -6.30 31.31 11.52
N LEU A 229 -7.50 31.04 11.05
CA LEU A 229 -8.24 29.85 11.47
C LEU A 229 -7.60 28.60 10.87
N VAL A 230 -7.71 27.46 11.55
CA VAL A 230 -7.20 26.19 11.05
C VAL A 230 -8.34 25.22 10.74
N ALA A 231 -8.15 24.40 9.74
CA ALA A 231 -9.09 23.36 9.32
C ALA A 231 -8.34 22.14 8.79
N THR A 232 -9.01 21.01 8.64
CA THR A 232 -8.40 19.82 8.06
C THR A 232 -9.20 19.27 6.89
N THR A 233 -8.51 18.60 5.96
CA THR A 233 -9.19 17.67 5.06
C THR A 233 -9.57 16.41 5.84
N LEU A 234 -10.56 15.65 5.39
CA LEU A 234 -10.99 14.39 6.02
C LEU A 234 -9.83 13.42 6.34
N PRO A 235 -8.83 13.22 5.44
CA PRO A 235 -7.67 12.36 5.74
C PRO A 235 -6.73 12.89 6.82
N ALA A 236 -6.86 14.14 7.20
CA ALA A 236 -6.04 14.79 8.24
C ALA A 236 -6.82 15.12 9.52
N ARG A 237 -8.04 14.60 9.65
CA ARG A 237 -8.88 14.84 10.81
C ARG A 237 -8.13 14.55 12.11
N GLY A 238 -8.18 15.49 13.04
CA GLY A 238 -7.46 15.43 14.32
C GLY A 238 -6.11 16.16 14.33
N LEU A 239 -5.58 16.62 13.19
CA LEU A 239 -4.28 17.31 13.13
C LEU A 239 -4.23 18.53 14.07
N PHE A 240 -5.32 19.31 14.15
CA PHE A 240 -5.43 20.53 14.94
C PHE A 240 -6.48 20.42 16.05
N HIS A 241 -6.78 19.22 16.57
CA HIS A 241 -7.90 19.01 17.51
C HIS A 241 -7.79 19.79 18.83
N ASP A 242 -6.57 20.12 19.25
CA ASP A 242 -6.32 20.89 20.49
C ASP A 242 -6.42 22.41 20.30
N ASP A 243 -6.58 22.89 19.08
CA ASP A 243 -6.57 24.30 18.80
C ASP A 243 -7.99 24.91 18.89
N PRO A 244 -8.19 26.01 19.69
CA PRO A 244 -9.50 26.63 19.84
C PRO A 244 -10.02 27.31 18.55
N TYR A 245 -9.15 27.61 17.60
CA TYR A 245 -9.50 28.20 16.30
C TYR A 245 -9.67 27.18 15.19
N ASN A 246 -9.75 25.89 15.57
CA ASN A 246 -9.98 24.81 14.62
C ASN A 246 -11.45 24.73 14.21
N LEU A 247 -11.72 24.83 12.92
CA LEU A 247 -13.06 24.74 12.34
C LEU A 247 -13.65 23.32 12.32
N ASN A 248 -12.91 22.32 12.75
CA ASN A 248 -13.34 20.90 12.86
C ASN A 248 -14.04 20.34 11.61
N VAL A 249 -13.45 20.45 10.47
CA VAL A 249 -14.00 19.86 9.23
C VAL A 249 -13.59 18.40 9.11
#